data_2e5acc1b306ff8981ce5e2fe66b88001
#
_entry.id   2e5acc1b306ff8981ce5e2fe66b88001
#
_cell.length_a   1.000
_cell.length_b   1.000
_cell.length_c   1.000
_cell.angle_alpha   90.00
_cell.angle_beta   90.00
_cell.angle_gamma   90.00
#
_symmetry.space_group_name_H-M   'P 1'
#
loop_
_entity.id
_entity.type
_entity.pdbx_description
1 polymer ?
#
loop_
_entity_poly.entity_id
_entity_poly.type
_entity_poly.pdbx_seq_one_letter_code
_entity_poly.pdbx_strand_id
1 'polypeptide(L)'
;MKDMKTVIDLFERSCEKFPDNPYLWEKKNGKFAATSYMEVKREVLNFAGALCQLGMDREDRIALLSEGCNAWVYSELGMLYAGGVNVPLSIKLTDNEIVFRVEHSQARFLIVSANFLNRVRGIEGRIGGVEKII
;
A
#
# COMPACT_ATOMS: atom_id res chain seq x y z
N MET A 1 13.15 5.56 26.94
CA MET A 1 13.06 5.44 25.45
C MET A 1 11.99 4.39 25.15
N LYS A 2 10.90 4.76 24.44
CA LYS A 2 9.84 3.79 24.11
C LYS A 2 10.45 2.73 23.20
N ASP A 3 10.38 1.46 23.58
CA ASP A 3 10.88 0.36 22.77
C ASP A 3 10.14 0.35 21.43
N MET A 4 10.86 0.57 20.34
CA MET A 4 10.30 0.46 18.99
C MET A 4 10.20 -1.02 18.63
N LYS A 5 8.98 -1.52 18.48
CA LYS A 5 8.70 -2.94 18.19
C LYS A 5 8.21 -3.18 16.78
N THR A 6 7.73 -2.12 16.10
CA THR A 6 7.09 -2.23 14.80
C THR A 6 7.62 -1.18 13.83
N VAL A 7 7.38 -1.40 12.53
CA VAL A 7 7.64 -0.39 11.47
C VAL A 7 6.82 0.88 11.73
N ILE A 8 5.61 0.74 12.26
CA ILE A 8 4.75 1.87 12.61
C ILE A 8 5.37 2.70 13.73
N ASP A 9 5.90 2.09 14.79
CA ASP A 9 6.59 2.82 15.87
C ASP A 9 7.77 3.63 15.33
N LEU A 10 8.53 3.05 14.39
CA LEU A 10 9.66 3.73 13.74
C LEU A 10 9.18 4.93 12.91
N PHE A 11 8.13 4.74 12.12
CA PHE A 11 7.56 5.80 11.29
C PHE A 11 6.99 6.94 12.15
N GLU A 12 6.21 6.61 13.19
CA GLU A 12 5.66 7.59 14.15
C GLU A 12 6.75 8.43 14.78
N ARG A 13 7.79 7.78 15.27
CA ARG A 13 8.95 8.48 15.88
C ARG A 13 9.66 9.40 14.86
N SER A 14 9.75 8.97 13.60
CA SER A 14 10.36 9.79 12.55
C SER A 14 9.51 11.03 12.26
N CYS A 15 8.17 10.87 12.21
CA CYS A 15 7.25 11.98 12.05
C CYS A 15 7.32 12.99 13.21
N GLU A 16 7.45 12.50 14.45
CA GLU A 16 7.60 13.35 15.64
C GLU A 16 8.92 14.12 15.61
N LYS A 17 10.00 13.46 15.22
CA LYS A 17 11.34 14.03 15.26
C LYS A 17 11.66 14.94 14.08
N PHE A 18 11.09 14.63 12.89
CA PHE A 18 11.43 15.29 11.62
C PHE A 18 10.18 15.66 10.79
N PRO A 19 9.16 16.32 11.38
CA PRO A 19 7.85 16.50 10.74
C PRO A 19 7.93 17.17 9.34
N ASP A 20 8.77 18.19 9.21
CA ASP A 20 8.89 19.02 8.01
C ASP A 20 10.00 18.56 7.06
N ASN A 21 10.80 17.56 7.46
CA ASN A 21 11.86 17.05 6.60
C ASN A 21 11.28 16.26 5.42
N PRO A 22 11.91 16.32 4.24
CA PRO A 22 11.55 15.46 3.12
C PRO A 22 11.69 13.97 3.49
N TYR A 23 10.63 13.21 3.20
CA TYR A 23 10.64 11.76 3.36
C TYR A 23 10.57 11.05 2.00
N LEU A 24 9.67 11.48 1.13
CA LEU A 24 9.50 10.91 -0.19
C LEU A 24 9.80 11.96 -1.27
N TRP A 25 10.34 11.48 -2.39
CA TRP A 25 10.59 12.30 -3.57
C TRP A 25 9.97 11.63 -4.79
N GLU A 26 9.17 12.36 -5.53
CA GLU A 26 8.53 11.89 -6.74
C GLU A 26 8.71 12.87 -7.88
N LYS A 27 8.94 12.36 -9.08
CA LYS A 27 9.11 13.21 -10.27
C LYS A 27 7.73 13.64 -10.79
N LYS A 28 7.46 14.95 -10.71
CA LYS A 28 6.24 15.58 -11.23
C LYS A 28 6.63 16.63 -12.28
N ASN A 29 6.07 16.54 -13.48
CA ASN A 29 6.34 17.47 -14.57
C ASN A 29 7.86 17.71 -14.85
N GLY A 30 8.63 16.64 -14.81
CA GLY A 30 10.08 16.68 -15.07
C GLY A 30 10.95 17.11 -13.88
N LYS A 31 10.37 17.52 -12.75
CA LYS A 31 11.08 17.96 -11.54
C LYS A 31 10.76 17.03 -10.36
N PHE A 32 11.74 16.82 -9.48
CA PHE A 32 11.50 16.13 -8.22
C PHE A 32 10.78 17.05 -7.23
N ALA A 33 9.66 16.57 -6.69
CA ALA A 33 8.92 17.21 -5.61
C ALA A 33 9.06 16.38 -4.33
N ALA A 34 9.34 17.06 -3.23
CA ALA A 34 9.42 16.44 -1.92
C ALA A 34 8.04 16.36 -1.28
N THR A 35 7.83 15.33 -0.46
CA THR A 35 6.71 15.18 0.46
C THR A 35 7.28 14.94 1.85
N SER A 36 6.90 15.76 2.83
CA SER A 36 7.41 15.68 4.19
C SER A 36 6.87 14.47 4.96
N TYR A 37 7.52 14.12 6.08
CA TYR A 37 7.04 13.05 6.97
C TYR A 37 5.60 13.29 7.42
N MET A 38 5.25 14.53 7.79
CA MET A 38 3.90 14.84 8.27
C MET A 38 2.85 14.77 7.16
N GLU A 39 3.19 15.20 5.94
CA GLU A 39 2.31 15.05 4.78
C GLU A 39 2.07 13.57 4.45
N VAL A 40 3.13 12.77 4.45
CA VAL A 40 3.02 11.31 4.25
C VAL A 40 2.14 10.67 5.32
N LYS A 41 2.34 11.04 6.59
CA LYS A 41 1.52 10.53 7.70
C LYS A 41 0.03 10.82 7.50
N ARG A 42 -0.32 12.02 7.04
CA ARG A 42 -1.70 12.39 6.74
C ARG A 42 -2.31 11.48 5.66
N GLU A 43 -1.60 11.27 4.55
CA GLU A 43 -2.07 10.39 3.47
C GLU A 43 -2.20 8.93 3.94
N VAL A 44 -1.23 8.45 4.71
CA VAL A 44 -1.24 7.10 5.31
C VAL A 44 -2.47 6.89 6.21
N LEU A 45 -2.75 7.84 7.10
CA LEU A 45 -3.90 7.73 8.02
C LEU A 45 -5.24 7.83 7.29
N ASN A 46 -5.33 8.70 6.27
CA ASN A 46 -6.51 8.80 5.41
C ASN A 46 -6.77 7.46 4.69
N PHE A 47 -5.72 6.86 4.14
CA PHE A 47 -5.83 5.58 3.45
C PHE A 47 -6.20 4.44 4.41
N ALA A 48 -5.58 4.39 5.59
CA ALA A 48 -5.94 3.42 6.63
C ALA A 48 -7.42 3.52 7.03
N GLY A 49 -7.92 4.75 7.24
CA GLY A 49 -9.32 5.01 7.53
C GLY A 49 -10.26 4.55 6.41
N ALA A 50 -9.88 4.78 5.15
CA ALA A 50 -10.64 4.32 4.00
C ALA A 50 -10.70 2.78 3.91
N LEU A 51 -9.60 2.08 4.17
CA LEU A 51 -9.58 0.61 4.21
C LEU A 51 -10.53 0.06 5.28
N CYS A 52 -10.53 0.66 6.48
CA CYS A 52 -11.47 0.28 7.53
C CYS A 52 -12.93 0.51 7.11
N GLN A 53 -13.24 1.63 6.45
CA GLN A 53 -14.58 1.92 5.91
C GLN A 53 -15.01 0.95 4.81
N LEU A 54 -14.06 0.43 4.03
CA LEU A 54 -14.31 -0.60 3.03
C LEU A 54 -14.55 -2.00 3.62
N GLY A 55 -14.47 -2.14 4.94
CA GLY A 55 -14.72 -3.39 5.65
C GLY A 55 -13.49 -4.26 5.82
N MET A 56 -12.28 -3.67 5.81
CA MET A 56 -11.06 -4.40 6.13
C MET A 56 -11.04 -4.75 7.61
N ASP A 57 -10.77 -6.01 7.90
CA ASP A 57 -10.56 -6.52 9.25
C ASP A 57 -9.07 -6.68 9.56
N ARG A 58 -8.76 -6.78 10.85
CA ARG A 58 -7.39 -7.05 11.28
C ARG A 58 -6.90 -8.39 10.72
N GLU A 59 -5.63 -8.39 10.28
CA GLU A 59 -4.95 -9.55 9.67
C GLU A 59 -5.47 -9.92 8.27
N ASP A 60 -6.37 -9.13 7.68
CA ASP A 60 -6.70 -9.29 6.27
C ASP A 60 -5.44 -9.12 5.40
N ARG A 61 -5.30 -10.02 4.45
CA ARG A 61 -4.21 -9.94 3.47
C ARG A 61 -4.64 -9.08 2.30
N ILE A 62 -3.77 -8.15 1.93
CA ILE A 62 -4.01 -7.17 0.88
C ILE A 62 -2.87 -7.28 -0.13
N ALA A 63 -3.20 -7.66 -1.34
CA ALA A 63 -2.23 -7.67 -2.43
C ALA A 63 -1.99 -6.24 -2.93
N LEU A 64 -0.74 -5.90 -3.24
CA LEU A 64 -0.34 -4.59 -3.74
C LEU A 64 0.47 -4.74 -5.03
N LEU A 65 -0.12 -4.33 -6.15
CA LEU A 65 0.50 -4.33 -7.48
C LEU A 65 0.65 -2.89 -7.99
N SER A 66 1.83 -2.34 -7.84
CA SER A 66 2.15 -0.98 -8.27
C SER A 66 3.64 -0.83 -8.55
N GLU A 67 3.98 0.08 -9.44
CA GLU A 67 5.33 0.63 -9.55
C GLU A 67 5.74 1.39 -8.28
N GLY A 68 7.05 1.64 -8.15
CA GLY A 68 7.58 2.46 -7.05
C GLY A 68 7.15 3.92 -7.21
N CYS A 69 6.26 4.38 -6.32
CA CYS A 69 5.74 5.74 -6.28
C CYS A 69 5.32 6.09 -4.83
N ASN A 70 5.01 7.36 -4.57
CA ASN A 70 4.57 7.76 -3.24
C ASN A 70 3.32 7.01 -2.78
N ALA A 71 2.37 6.76 -3.68
CA ALA A 71 1.15 6.02 -3.39
C ALA A 71 1.42 4.58 -2.94
N TRP A 72 2.50 3.95 -3.43
CA TRP A 72 2.93 2.63 -2.95
C TRP A 72 3.25 2.66 -1.44
N VAL A 73 4.00 3.70 -1.00
CA VAL A 73 4.37 3.87 0.42
C VAL A 73 3.14 4.19 1.27
N TYR A 74 2.21 5.05 0.78
CA TYR A 74 0.97 5.34 1.49
C TYR A 74 0.12 4.07 1.67
N SER A 75 0.06 3.23 0.64
CA SER A 75 -0.67 1.96 0.67
C SER A 75 -0.05 0.98 1.67
N GLU A 76 1.26 0.77 1.61
CA GLU A 76 2.00 -0.11 2.53
C GLU A 76 1.78 0.28 3.98
N LEU A 77 2.12 1.53 4.33
CA LEU A 77 1.98 2.00 5.70
C LEU A 77 0.51 2.07 6.13
N GLY A 78 -0.40 2.49 5.26
CA GLY A 78 -1.83 2.56 5.55
C GLY A 78 -2.43 1.19 5.86
N MET A 79 -2.05 0.15 5.11
CA MET A 79 -2.43 -1.23 5.41
C MET A 79 -1.95 -1.67 6.80
N LEU A 80 -0.69 -1.36 7.14
CA LEU A 80 -0.13 -1.70 8.46
C LEU A 80 -0.85 -0.96 9.60
N TYR A 81 -1.17 0.33 9.41
CA TYR A 81 -1.96 1.09 10.40
C TYR A 81 -3.37 0.52 10.59
N ALA A 82 -4.00 0.07 9.53
CA ALA A 82 -5.31 -0.57 9.59
C ALA A 82 -5.26 -2.00 10.16
N GLY A 83 -4.07 -2.54 10.43
CA GLY A 83 -3.88 -3.89 10.98
C GLY A 83 -3.86 -4.99 9.93
N GLY A 84 -3.74 -4.65 8.65
CA GLY A 84 -3.65 -5.59 7.54
C GLY A 84 -2.26 -6.19 7.36
N VAL A 85 -2.18 -7.18 6.49
CA VAL A 85 -0.95 -7.85 6.07
C VAL A 85 -0.70 -7.56 4.60
N ASN A 86 0.40 -6.89 4.29
CA ASN A 86 0.76 -6.60 2.90
C ASN A 86 1.30 -7.84 2.17
N VAL A 87 0.81 -8.06 0.95
CA VAL A 87 1.28 -9.04 -0.01
C VAL A 87 1.80 -8.29 -1.24
N PRO A 88 3.05 -7.82 -1.23
CA PRO A 88 3.58 -7.04 -2.35
C PRO A 88 3.82 -7.94 -3.57
N LEU A 89 3.37 -7.47 -4.72
CA LEU A 89 3.51 -8.15 -6.00
C LEU A 89 4.49 -7.38 -6.90
N SER A 90 5.47 -8.10 -7.48
CA SER A 90 6.35 -7.49 -8.47
C SER A 90 5.58 -7.18 -9.76
N ILE A 91 5.82 -6.01 -10.32
CA ILE A 91 5.27 -5.61 -11.63
C ILE A 91 5.79 -6.46 -12.81
N LYS A 92 6.85 -7.25 -12.57
CA LYS A 92 7.45 -8.15 -13.57
C LYS A 92 6.81 -9.54 -13.60
N LEU A 93 5.90 -9.84 -12.68
CA LEU A 93 5.18 -11.12 -12.67
C LEU A 93 4.32 -11.26 -13.93
N THR A 94 4.21 -12.49 -14.42
CA THR A 94 3.21 -12.84 -15.44
C THR A 94 1.80 -12.85 -14.84
N ASP A 95 0.78 -12.84 -15.67
CA ASP A 95 -0.62 -12.88 -15.20
C ASP A 95 -0.91 -14.16 -14.39
N ASN A 96 -0.36 -15.30 -14.82
CA ASN A 96 -0.50 -16.56 -14.07
C ASN A 96 0.16 -16.49 -12.70
N GLU A 97 1.32 -15.86 -12.60
CA GLU A 97 2.01 -15.68 -11.31
C GLU A 97 1.27 -14.72 -10.39
N ILE A 98 0.67 -13.64 -10.92
CA ILE A 98 -0.16 -12.73 -10.14
C ILE A 98 -1.36 -13.50 -9.58
N VAL A 99 -2.10 -14.22 -10.44
CA VAL A 99 -3.25 -15.03 -10.04
C VAL A 99 -2.84 -16.02 -8.95
N PHE A 100 -1.76 -16.78 -9.18
CA PHE A 100 -1.27 -17.74 -8.19
C PHE A 100 -0.98 -17.11 -6.83
N ARG A 101 -0.28 -15.96 -6.81
CA ARG A 101 0.10 -15.29 -5.56
C ARG A 101 -1.09 -14.70 -4.82
N VAL A 102 -2.03 -14.10 -5.55
CA VAL A 102 -3.27 -13.54 -4.97
C VAL A 102 -4.11 -14.65 -4.35
N GLU A 103 -4.35 -15.75 -5.08
CA GLU A 103 -5.13 -16.89 -4.60
C GLU A 103 -4.41 -17.60 -3.44
N HIS A 104 -3.11 -17.89 -3.58
CA HIS A 104 -2.32 -18.56 -2.54
C HIS A 104 -2.25 -17.77 -1.25
N SER A 105 -2.09 -16.45 -1.33
CA SER A 105 -2.10 -15.56 -0.15
C SER A 105 -3.48 -15.41 0.47
N GLN A 106 -4.53 -15.81 -0.25
CA GLN A 106 -5.93 -15.54 0.13
C GLN A 106 -6.16 -14.03 0.35
N ALA A 107 -5.58 -13.19 -0.52
CA ALA A 107 -5.76 -11.75 -0.42
C ALA A 107 -7.22 -11.38 -0.63
N ARG A 108 -7.78 -10.65 0.31
CA ARG A 108 -9.17 -10.22 0.31
C ARG A 108 -9.35 -8.90 -0.45
N PHE A 109 -8.31 -8.10 -0.51
CA PHE A 109 -8.26 -6.84 -1.26
C PHE A 109 -7.06 -6.85 -2.20
N LEU A 110 -7.20 -6.14 -3.32
CA LEU A 110 -6.12 -5.89 -4.26
C LEU A 110 -6.00 -4.39 -4.53
N ILE A 111 -4.89 -3.79 -4.11
CA ILE A 111 -4.55 -2.41 -4.46
C ILE A 111 -3.73 -2.45 -5.74
N VAL A 112 -4.11 -1.62 -6.71
CA VAL A 112 -3.46 -1.59 -8.02
C VAL A 112 -3.27 -0.15 -8.49
N SER A 113 -2.08 0.18 -8.99
CA SER A 113 -1.88 1.48 -9.65
C SER A 113 -2.62 1.54 -10.99
N ALA A 114 -2.99 2.74 -11.42
CA ALA A 114 -3.69 2.97 -12.67
C ALA A 114 -2.99 2.32 -13.89
N ASN A 115 -1.65 2.26 -13.87
CA ASN A 115 -0.86 1.66 -14.95
C ASN A 115 -1.08 0.15 -15.11
N PHE A 116 -1.49 -0.56 -14.05
CA PHE A 116 -1.73 -2.00 -14.06
C PHE A 116 -3.21 -2.38 -13.98
N LEU A 117 -4.11 -1.41 -13.87
CA LEU A 117 -5.55 -1.67 -13.71
C LEU A 117 -6.14 -2.52 -14.86
N ASN A 118 -5.79 -2.20 -16.10
CA ASN A 118 -6.30 -2.96 -17.26
C ASN A 118 -5.80 -4.41 -17.24
N ARG A 119 -4.59 -4.64 -16.78
CA ARG A 119 -4.03 -5.96 -16.62
C ARG A 119 -4.78 -6.76 -15.55
N VAL A 120 -5.06 -6.14 -14.41
CA VAL A 120 -5.84 -6.77 -13.33
C VAL A 120 -7.25 -7.10 -13.80
N ARG A 121 -7.92 -6.20 -14.53
CA ARG A 121 -9.23 -6.46 -15.13
C ARG A 121 -9.23 -7.68 -16.06
N GLY A 122 -8.15 -7.91 -16.80
CA GLY A 122 -7.99 -9.08 -17.67
C GLY A 122 -7.94 -10.43 -16.92
N ILE A 123 -7.60 -10.41 -15.64
CA ILE A 123 -7.48 -11.61 -14.80
C ILE A 123 -8.51 -11.66 -13.65
N GLU A 124 -9.39 -10.66 -13.54
CA GLU A 124 -10.34 -10.51 -12.43
C GLU A 124 -11.19 -11.77 -12.21
N GLY A 125 -11.65 -12.40 -13.26
CA GLY A 125 -12.42 -13.66 -13.19
C GLY A 125 -11.63 -14.86 -12.65
N ARG A 126 -10.32 -14.72 -12.42
CA ARG A 126 -9.41 -15.79 -11.95
C ARG A 126 -8.91 -15.54 -10.52
N ILE A 127 -9.28 -14.44 -9.89
CA ILE A 127 -8.94 -14.04 -8.52
C ILE A 127 -10.21 -13.88 -7.67
N GLY A 128 -11.04 -14.92 -7.66
CA GLY A 128 -12.38 -14.88 -7.06
C GLY A 128 -12.41 -14.66 -5.55
N GLY A 129 -11.30 -14.83 -4.85
CA GLY A 129 -11.17 -14.51 -3.43
C GLY A 129 -11.04 -13.01 -3.12
N VAL A 130 -10.76 -12.19 -4.15
CA VAL A 130 -10.64 -10.73 -3.99
C VAL A 130 -12.03 -10.09 -3.97
N GLU A 131 -12.39 -9.49 -2.85
CA GLU A 131 -13.69 -8.82 -2.68
C GLU A 131 -13.70 -7.40 -3.29
N LYS A 132 -12.58 -6.70 -3.26
CA LYS A 132 -12.43 -5.34 -3.77
C LYS A 132 -11.08 -5.11 -4.45
N ILE A 133 -11.13 -4.41 -5.59
CA ILE A 133 -9.97 -3.84 -6.28
C ILE A 133 -10.01 -2.33 -6.03
N ILE A 134 -8.88 -1.77 -5.55
CA ILE A 134 -8.75 -0.39 -5.10
C ILE A 134 -7.69 0.33 -5.94
#